data_582c3f660bb3591594d1e693d6dba81c
#
_entry.id   582c3f660bb3591594d1e693d6dba81c
#
_cell.length_a   1.000
_cell.length_b   1.000
_cell.length_c   1.000
_cell.angle_alpha   90.00
_cell.angle_beta   90.00
_cell.angle_gamma   90.00
#
_symmetry.space_group_name_H-M   'P 1'
#
loop_
_entity.id
_entity.type
_entity.pdbx_description
1 polymer ?
#
loop_
_entity_poly.entity_id
_entity_poly.type
_entity_poly.pdbx_seq_one_letter_code
_entity_poly.pdbx_strand_id
1 'polypeptide(L)'
;MASSKILAGKQQIIDEISEKVKGSESVILFRYAQSTVADLQELRRELKKVDSDVKIYKNTLVRRALSDNGITMDEYLEGPNAIVFGKDLLEPIKVLDKFAKAHHNVEIVGGIIDNNVADLTVIKDYAAIPSMEGLLTMFAGGLIEHVKNLSIALNLYAEQLGDEN
;
A
#
# COMPACT_ATOMS: atom_id res chain seq x y z
N MET A 1 3.83 0.03 40.39
CA MET A 1 4.05 1.27 39.63
C MET A 1 5.11 1.01 38.58
N ALA A 2 4.89 1.41 37.31
CA ALA A 2 5.92 1.25 36.27
C ALA A 2 7.10 2.17 36.56
N SER A 3 8.33 1.65 36.51
CA SER A 3 9.55 2.44 36.73
C SER A 3 9.60 3.61 35.72
N SER A 4 10.03 4.79 36.16
CA SER A 4 10.16 6.00 35.31
C SER A 4 11.01 5.73 34.06
N LYS A 5 12.03 4.87 34.14
CA LYS A 5 12.83 4.41 33.00
C LYS A 5 12.02 3.67 31.95
N ILE A 6 11.05 2.83 32.37
CA ILE A 6 10.20 2.06 31.43
C ILE A 6 9.19 2.99 30.74
N LEU A 7 8.70 4.00 31.44
CA LEU A 7 7.82 5.01 30.86
C LEU A 7 8.55 5.89 29.85
N ALA A 8 9.76 6.32 30.16
CA ALA A 8 10.61 7.09 29.24
C ALA A 8 10.95 6.29 27.95
N GLY A 9 11.28 4.99 28.08
CA GLY A 9 11.53 4.15 26.90
C GLY A 9 10.30 3.95 26.02
N LYS A 10 9.10 3.86 26.61
CA LYS A 10 7.85 3.78 25.82
C LYS A 10 7.55 5.11 25.11
N GLN A 11 7.82 6.23 25.77
CA GLN A 11 7.63 7.54 25.17
C GLN A 11 8.56 7.74 23.97
N GLN A 12 9.83 7.36 24.09
CA GLN A 12 10.78 7.42 22.97
C GLN A 12 10.30 6.62 21.74
N ILE A 13 9.70 5.43 21.95
CA ILE A 13 9.14 4.64 20.85
C ILE A 13 7.92 5.33 20.24
N ILE A 14 7.06 5.95 21.05
CA ILE A 14 5.90 6.71 20.54
C ILE A 14 6.36 7.90 19.71
N ASP A 15 7.38 8.63 20.19
CA ASP A 15 7.95 9.77 19.48
C ASP A 15 8.60 9.32 18.17
N GLU A 16 9.34 8.19 18.16
CA GLU A 16 9.91 7.59 16.93
C GLU A 16 8.82 7.23 15.92
N ILE A 17 7.71 6.62 16.36
CA ILE A 17 6.60 6.28 15.47
C ILE A 17 5.97 7.56 14.91
N SER A 18 5.73 8.55 15.74
CA SER A 18 5.12 9.82 15.34
C SER A 18 5.99 10.59 14.33
N GLU A 19 7.31 10.62 14.51
CA GLU A 19 8.24 11.21 13.56
C GLU A 19 8.20 10.47 12.22
N LYS A 20 8.20 9.12 12.25
CA LYS A 20 8.14 8.31 11.05
C LYS A 20 6.83 8.45 10.30
N VAL A 21 5.70 8.50 11.00
CA VAL A 21 4.38 8.74 10.39
C VAL A 21 4.35 10.10 9.70
N LYS A 22 4.90 11.14 10.33
CA LYS A 22 4.96 12.49 9.72
C LYS A 22 5.93 12.59 8.55
N GLY A 23 6.99 11.78 8.57
CA GLY A 23 8.01 11.77 7.52
C GLY A 23 7.69 10.79 6.36
N SER A 24 6.58 10.07 6.42
CA SER A 24 6.17 9.10 5.42
C SER A 24 4.90 9.56 4.72
N GLU A 25 4.82 9.41 3.41
CA GLU A 25 3.61 9.70 2.63
C GLU A 25 2.61 8.55 2.71
N SER A 26 3.10 7.32 2.88
CA SER A 26 2.27 6.13 3.07
C SER A 26 2.69 5.33 4.30
N VAL A 27 1.70 4.96 5.11
CA VAL A 27 1.87 4.06 6.26
C VAL A 27 0.90 2.91 6.11
N ILE A 28 1.40 1.69 5.92
CA ILE A 28 0.56 0.53 5.64
C ILE A 28 0.66 -0.47 6.79
N LEU A 29 -0.49 -0.91 7.27
CA LEU A 29 -0.61 -1.96 8.28
C LEU A 29 -0.87 -3.29 7.60
N PHE A 30 -0.08 -4.30 7.91
CA PHE A 30 -0.31 -5.65 7.46
C PHE A 30 -0.15 -6.66 8.60
N ARG A 31 -0.93 -7.72 8.51
CA ARG A 31 -0.87 -8.85 9.44
C ARG A 31 0.11 -9.89 8.89
N TYR A 32 1.04 -10.33 9.74
CA TYR A 32 2.06 -11.31 9.37
C TYR A 32 1.87 -12.66 10.08
N ALA A 33 0.62 -13.01 10.41
CA ALA A 33 0.32 -14.27 11.09
C ALA A 33 0.85 -15.46 10.27
N GLN A 34 1.61 -16.35 10.94
CA GLN A 34 2.20 -17.55 10.33
C GLN A 34 3.30 -17.30 9.25
N SER A 35 3.78 -16.08 9.07
CA SER A 35 4.91 -15.82 8.18
C SER A 35 6.24 -16.27 8.80
N THR A 36 7.13 -16.79 7.97
CA THR A 36 8.47 -17.17 8.44
C THR A 36 9.38 -15.94 8.57
N VAL A 37 10.45 -16.08 9.35
CA VAL A 37 11.47 -15.03 9.47
C VAL A 37 12.15 -14.75 8.12
N ALA A 38 12.29 -15.79 7.28
CA ALA A 38 12.84 -15.66 5.94
C ALA A 38 11.98 -14.77 5.05
N ASP A 39 10.65 -14.98 5.04
CA ASP A 39 9.70 -14.19 4.27
C ASP A 39 9.73 -12.70 4.67
N LEU A 40 9.76 -12.42 5.99
CA LEU A 40 9.89 -11.05 6.49
C LEU A 40 11.23 -10.40 6.14
N GLN A 41 12.31 -11.17 6.04
CA GLN A 41 13.60 -10.65 5.58
C GLN A 41 13.61 -10.33 4.09
N GLU A 42 12.95 -11.16 3.28
CA GLU A 42 12.77 -10.91 1.85
C GLU A 42 11.95 -9.64 1.63
N LEU A 43 10.81 -9.52 2.28
CA LEU A 43 9.98 -8.32 2.25
C LEU A 43 10.78 -7.06 2.65
N ARG A 44 11.59 -7.14 3.72
CA ARG A 44 12.45 -6.01 4.10
C ARG A 44 13.46 -5.63 3.03
N ARG A 45 14.02 -6.61 2.31
CA ARG A 45 14.98 -6.35 1.23
C ARG A 45 14.30 -5.68 0.04
N GLU A 46 13.11 -6.11 -0.30
CA GLU A 46 12.32 -5.52 -1.39
C GLU A 46 11.88 -4.09 -1.05
N LEU A 47 11.36 -3.87 0.15
CA LEU A 47 10.93 -2.55 0.58
C LEU A 47 12.09 -1.55 0.74
N LYS A 48 13.27 -2.02 1.11
CA LYS A 48 14.47 -1.16 1.12
C LYS A 48 14.88 -0.68 -0.27
N LYS A 49 14.59 -1.40 -1.33
CA LYS A 49 14.88 -0.96 -2.71
C LYS A 49 14.02 0.24 -3.13
N VAL A 50 12.87 0.39 -2.48
CA VAL A 50 11.92 1.48 -2.71
C VAL A 50 11.90 2.49 -1.55
N ASP A 51 13.01 2.67 -0.86
CA ASP A 51 13.20 3.60 0.26
C ASP A 51 12.12 3.50 1.36
N SER A 52 11.60 2.30 1.56
CA SER A 52 10.57 2.00 2.55
C SER A 52 11.11 1.13 3.68
N ASP A 53 10.62 1.33 4.90
CA ASP A 53 11.06 0.61 6.10
C ASP A 53 9.90 -0.18 6.72
N VAL A 54 10.20 -1.41 7.19
CA VAL A 54 9.23 -2.26 7.90
C VAL A 54 9.66 -2.39 9.35
N LYS A 55 8.76 -2.03 10.24
CA LYS A 55 8.96 -2.23 11.68
C LYS A 55 7.76 -2.89 12.34
N ILE A 56 8.05 -3.67 13.37
CA ILE A 56 7.06 -4.31 14.22
C ILE A 56 7.06 -3.58 15.54
N TYR A 57 5.93 -3.00 15.89
CA TYR A 57 5.71 -2.31 17.15
C TYR A 57 4.56 -2.95 17.93
N LYS A 58 4.51 -2.67 19.22
CA LYS A 58 3.37 -3.07 20.05
C LYS A 58 2.15 -2.23 19.69
N ASN A 59 1.01 -2.88 19.39
CA ASN A 59 -0.23 -2.21 18.97
C ASN A 59 -0.65 -1.06 19.90
N THR A 60 -0.48 -1.22 21.21
CA THR A 60 -0.83 -0.16 22.18
C THR A 60 0.03 1.11 22.07
N LEU A 61 1.29 0.99 21.59
CA LEU A 61 2.16 2.15 21.36
C LEU A 61 1.82 2.82 20.03
N VAL A 62 1.53 2.01 19.01
CA VAL A 62 1.06 2.51 17.71
C VAL A 62 -0.25 3.28 17.87
N ARG A 63 -1.21 2.71 18.60
CA ARG A 63 -2.49 3.36 18.89
C ARG A 63 -2.31 4.76 19.52
N ARG A 64 -1.43 4.87 20.51
CA ARG A 64 -1.13 6.18 21.13
C ARG A 64 -0.48 7.14 20.14
N ALA A 65 0.54 6.70 19.40
CA ALA A 65 1.22 7.54 18.44
C ALA A 65 0.28 8.05 17.32
N LEU A 66 -0.66 7.21 16.86
CA LEU A 66 -1.67 7.61 15.87
C LEU A 66 -2.72 8.57 16.49
N SER A 67 -3.18 8.31 17.73
CA SER A 67 -4.10 9.20 18.43
C SER A 67 -3.49 10.59 18.67
N ASP A 68 -2.19 10.65 18.98
CA ASP A 68 -1.46 11.93 19.16
C ASP A 68 -1.37 12.73 17.83
N ASN A 69 -1.45 12.03 16.68
CA ASN A 69 -1.51 12.65 15.35
C ASN A 69 -2.97 12.86 14.86
N GLY A 70 -3.98 12.59 15.67
CA GLY A 70 -5.40 12.80 15.33
C GLY A 70 -5.99 11.71 14.42
N ILE A 71 -5.31 10.58 14.26
CA ILE A 71 -5.73 9.46 13.40
C ILE A 71 -6.22 8.31 14.28
N THR A 72 -7.47 7.89 14.09
CA THR A 72 -8.06 6.76 14.81
C THR A 72 -8.15 5.55 13.87
N MET A 73 -7.42 4.48 14.22
CA MET A 73 -7.37 3.21 13.47
C MET A 73 -7.48 2.01 14.41
N ASP A 74 -8.32 2.10 15.43
CA ASP A 74 -8.43 1.07 16.47
C ASP A 74 -8.85 -0.29 15.94
N GLU A 75 -9.75 -0.31 14.96
CA GLU A 75 -10.27 -1.53 14.33
C GLU A 75 -9.21 -2.31 13.56
N TYR A 76 -8.19 -1.63 13.04
CA TYR A 76 -7.12 -2.24 12.23
C TYR A 76 -5.94 -2.75 13.09
N LEU A 77 -5.85 -2.35 14.37
CA LEU A 77 -4.74 -2.70 15.27
C LEU A 77 -5.01 -3.97 16.08
N GLU A 78 -5.70 -4.95 15.50
CA GLU A 78 -5.95 -6.24 16.13
C GLU A 78 -5.01 -7.32 15.57
N GLY A 79 -4.43 -8.13 16.48
CA GLY A 79 -3.53 -9.23 16.13
C GLY A 79 -2.07 -8.83 15.90
N PRO A 80 -1.24 -9.72 15.31
CA PRO A 80 0.17 -9.48 15.03
C PRO A 80 0.34 -8.60 13.80
N ASN A 81 0.48 -7.30 14.00
CA ASN A 81 0.60 -6.32 12.94
C ASN A 81 2.05 -5.82 12.79
N ALA A 82 2.46 -5.60 11.56
CA ALA A 82 3.66 -4.86 11.20
C ALA A 82 3.28 -3.60 10.41
N ILE A 83 4.17 -2.60 10.45
CA ILE A 83 3.96 -1.31 9.83
C ILE A 83 5.03 -1.09 8.77
N VAL A 84 4.60 -0.71 7.59
CA VAL A 84 5.46 -0.23 6.50
C VAL A 84 5.37 1.28 6.47
N PHE A 85 6.52 1.93 6.48
CA PHE A 85 6.65 3.37 6.28
C PHE A 85 7.23 3.60 4.90
N GLY A 86 6.47 4.21 4.00
CA GLY A 86 6.89 4.53 2.64
C GLY A 86 7.12 6.00 2.45
N LYS A 87 8.21 6.37 1.76
CA LYS A 87 8.44 7.74 1.30
C LYS A 87 7.60 8.06 0.08
N ASP A 88 7.33 7.04 -0.75
CA ASP A 88 6.45 7.13 -1.90
C ASP A 88 5.07 6.57 -1.58
N LEU A 89 4.05 7.05 -2.29
CA LEU A 89 2.67 6.59 -2.15
C LEU A 89 2.44 5.20 -2.75
N LEU A 90 2.91 4.95 -3.97
CA LEU A 90 2.50 3.80 -4.78
C LEU A 90 3.44 2.60 -4.66
N GLU A 91 4.74 2.84 -4.62
CA GLU A 91 5.73 1.75 -4.68
C GLU A 91 5.64 0.77 -3.52
N PRO A 92 5.56 1.22 -2.24
CA PRO A 92 5.46 0.29 -1.12
C PRO A 92 4.16 -0.50 -1.12
N ILE A 93 3.04 0.11 -1.59
CA ILE A 93 1.76 -0.57 -1.73
C ILE A 93 1.86 -1.71 -2.74
N LYS A 94 2.49 -1.47 -3.90
CA LYS A 94 2.69 -2.49 -4.95
C LYS A 94 3.57 -3.65 -4.52
N VAL A 95 4.67 -3.34 -3.83
CA VAL A 95 5.57 -4.38 -3.29
C VAL A 95 4.82 -5.23 -2.28
N LEU A 96 4.06 -4.61 -1.38
CA LEU A 96 3.29 -5.33 -0.37
C LEU A 96 2.15 -6.15 -0.98
N ASP A 97 1.44 -5.64 -1.98
CA ASP A 97 0.38 -6.38 -2.68
C ASP A 97 0.94 -7.60 -3.45
N LYS A 98 2.07 -7.44 -4.14
CA LYS A 98 2.77 -8.55 -4.78
C LYS A 98 3.18 -9.62 -3.77
N PHE A 99 3.73 -9.19 -2.64
CA PHE A 99 4.15 -10.09 -1.58
C PHE A 99 2.96 -10.80 -0.93
N ALA A 100 1.86 -10.11 -0.68
CA ALA A 100 0.63 -10.69 -0.15
C ALA A 100 -0.02 -11.71 -1.11
N LYS A 101 0.10 -11.50 -2.43
CA LYS A 101 -0.34 -12.47 -3.44
C LYS A 101 0.54 -13.72 -3.50
N ALA A 102 1.86 -13.56 -3.26
CA ALA A 102 2.79 -14.68 -3.23
C ALA A 102 2.72 -15.49 -1.93
N HIS A 103 2.42 -14.82 -0.82
CA HIS A 103 2.39 -15.40 0.52
C HIS A 103 1.00 -15.22 1.15
N HIS A 104 0.19 -16.28 1.15
CA HIS A 104 -1.18 -16.27 1.72
C HIS A 104 -1.24 -15.94 3.23
N ASN A 105 -0.10 -15.95 3.90
CA ASN A 105 0.01 -15.68 5.34
C ASN A 105 0.13 -14.18 5.67
N VAL A 106 0.21 -13.32 4.65
CA VAL A 106 0.31 -11.87 4.78
C VAL A 106 -0.96 -11.23 4.26
N GLU A 107 -1.64 -10.51 5.13
CA GLU A 107 -2.86 -9.78 4.80
C GLU A 107 -2.68 -8.29 5.04
N ILE A 108 -2.99 -7.49 4.05
CA ILE A 108 -3.06 -6.04 4.21
C ILE A 108 -4.36 -5.75 4.98
N VAL A 109 -4.24 -4.99 6.06
CA VAL A 109 -5.38 -4.68 6.94
C VAL A 109 -5.93 -3.29 6.65
N GLY A 110 -5.06 -2.33 6.46
CA GLY A 110 -5.40 -0.95 6.22
C GLY A 110 -4.15 -0.07 6.18
N GLY A 111 -4.33 1.22 6.06
CA GLY A 111 -3.19 2.14 6.06
C GLY A 111 -3.59 3.60 6.20
N ILE A 112 -2.60 4.45 6.15
CA ILE A 112 -2.74 5.91 6.12
C ILE A 112 -2.07 6.38 4.85
N ILE A 113 -2.78 7.10 4.03
CA ILE A 113 -2.32 7.69 2.78
C ILE A 113 -2.66 9.18 2.84
N ASP A 114 -1.67 10.05 2.69
CA ASP A 114 -1.86 11.52 2.78
C ASP A 114 -2.62 11.95 4.06
N ASN A 115 -2.25 11.38 5.21
CA ASN A 115 -2.91 11.61 6.51
C ASN A 115 -4.40 11.18 6.59
N ASN A 116 -4.92 10.50 5.58
CA ASN A 116 -6.26 9.93 5.59
C ASN A 116 -6.20 8.43 5.83
N VAL A 117 -7.16 7.92 6.59
CA VAL A 117 -7.31 6.48 6.79
C VAL A 117 -7.77 5.85 5.48
N ALA A 118 -6.98 4.91 4.98
CA ALA A 118 -7.28 4.14 3.78
C ALA A 118 -7.69 2.72 4.16
N ASP A 119 -8.87 2.32 3.73
CA ASP A 119 -9.39 0.97 3.89
C ASP A 119 -8.75 0.00 2.86
N LEU A 120 -8.95 -1.28 3.05
CA LEU A 120 -8.41 -2.34 2.18
C LEU A 120 -8.79 -2.14 0.70
N THR A 121 -10.01 -1.65 0.43
CA THR A 121 -10.50 -1.36 -0.94
C THR A 121 -9.67 -0.27 -1.59
N VAL A 122 -9.46 0.83 -0.89
CA VAL A 122 -8.67 1.98 -1.37
C VAL A 122 -7.22 1.56 -1.62
N ILE A 123 -6.61 0.77 -0.71
CA ILE A 123 -5.23 0.29 -0.89
C ILE A 123 -5.12 -0.63 -2.13
N LYS A 124 -6.11 -1.47 -2.38
CA LYS A 124 -6.14 -2.31 -3.60
C LYS A 124 -6.28 -1.49 -4.87
N ASP A 125 -7.06 -0.43 -4.84
CA ASP A 125 -7.20 0.49 -5.97
C ASP A 125 -5.85 1.19 -6.26
N TYR A 126 -5.14 1.64 -5.23
CA TYR A 126 -3.77 2.17 -5.38
C TYR A 126 -2.78 1.11 -5.88
N ALA A 127 -2.89 -0.14 -5.44
CA ALA A 127 -2.07 -1.23 -5.93
C ALA A 127 -2.32 -1.56 -7.42
N ALA A 128 -3.54 -1.34 -7.89
CA ALA A 128 -3.93 -1.55 -9.29
C ALA A 128 -3.39 -0.45 -10.24
N ILE A 129 -3.00 0.73 -9.70
CA ILE A 129 -2.44 1.81 -10.50
C ILE A 129 -1.07 1.38 -11.03
N PRO A 130 -0.84 1.37 -12.37
CA PRO A 130 0.44 1.01 -12.94
C PRO A 130 1.54 2.04 -12.57
N SER A 131 2.80 1.72 -12.89
CA SER A 131 3.89 2.69 -12.77
C SER A 131 3.65 3.92 -13.65
N MET A 132 4.42 5.00 -13.45
CA MET A 132 4.29 6.21 -14.27
C MET A 132 4.38 5.91 -15.77
N GLU A 133 5.28 5.02 -16.17
CA GLU A 133 5.40 4.56 -17.57
C GLU A 133 4.14 3.81 -18.03
N GLY A 134 3.57 2.98 -17.17
CA GLY A 134 2.32 2.28 -17.42
C GLY A 134 1.13 3.23 -17.55
N LEU A 135 1.05 4.27 -16.71
CA LEU A 135 0.02 5.31 -16.81
C LEU A 135 0.12 6.09 -18.12
N LEU A 136 1.33 6.47 -18.52
CA LEU A 136 1.56 7.13 -19.82
C LEU A 136 1.15 6.23 -20.99
N THR A 137 1.45 4.94 -20.91
CA THR A 137 1.05 3.95 -21.91
C THR A 137 -0.47 3.80 -21.97
N MET A 138 -1.14 3.72 -20.83
CA MET A 138 -2.61 3.66 -20.76
C MET A 138 -3.26 4.93 -21.29
N PHE A 139 -2.70 6.10 -20.98
CA PHE A 139 -3.18 7.38 -21.49
C PHE A 139 -3.04 7.46 -23.01
N ALA A 140 -1.86 7.11 -23.54
CA ALA A 140 -1.63 7.05 -24.99
C ALA A 140 -2.56 6.03 -25.67
N GLY A 141 -2.73 4.84 -25.05
CA GLY A 141 -3.66 3.81 -25.52
C GLY A 141 -5.09 4.31 -25.59
N GLY A 142 -5.58 4.99 -24.53
CA GLY A 142 -6.91 5.56 -24.48
C GLY A 142 -7.17 6.63 -25.57
N LEU A 143 -6.16 7.46 -25.88
CA LEU A 143 -6.27 8.42 -26.99
C LEU A 143 -6.39 7.74 -28.35
N ILE A 144 -5.70 6.63 -28.55
CA ILE A 144 -5.68 5.88 -29.82
C ILE A 144 -6.94 4.99 -29.93
N GLU A 145 -7.53 4.58 -28.80
CA GLU A 145 -8.66 3.65 -28.77
C GLU A 145 -9.87 4.16 -29.55
N HIS A 146 -10.18 5.46 -29.49
CA HIS A 146 -11.27 6.05 -30.24
C HIS A 146 -11.05 5.94 -31.77
N VAL A 147 -9.82 6.15 -32.23
CA VAL A 147 -9.45 6.02 -33.65
C VAL A 147 -9.50 4.55 -34.08
N LYS A 148 -9.02 3.65 -33.22
CA LYS A 148 -9.07 2.21 -33.45
C LYS A 148 -10.51 1.70 -33.55
N ASN A 149 -11.39 2.12 -32.65
CA ASN A 149 -12.79 1.73 -32.66
C ASN A 149 -13.52 2.24 -33.91
N LEU A 150 -13.19 3.46 -34.37
CA LEU A 150 -13.72 3.98 -35.63
C LEU A 150 -13.23 3.14 -36.82
N SER A 151 -11.96 2.77 -36.86
CA SER A 151 -11.41 1.91 -37.91
C SER A 151 -12.07 0.53 -37.96
N ILE A 152 -12.30 -0.06 -36.77
CA ILE A 152 -12.99 -1.36 -36.64
C ILE A 152 -14.43 -1.23 -37.15
N ALA A 153 -15.15 -0.18 -36.76
CA ALA A 153 -16.53 0.05 -37.21
C ALA A 153 -16.61 0.23 -38.74
N LEU A 154 -15.66 0.95 -39.33
CA LEU A 154 -15.59 1.12 -40.78
C LEU A 154 -15.27 -0.19 -41.50
N ASN A 155 -14.37 -1.03 -40.98
CA ASN A 155 -14.07 -2.33 -41.55
C ASN A 155 -15.29 -3.26 -41.47
N LEU A 156 -15.98 -3.32 -40.34
CA LEU A 156 -17.20 -4.13 -40.19
C LEU A 156 -18.30 -3.66 -41.16
N TYR A 157 -18.43 -2.36 -41.35
CA TYR A 157 -19.40 -1.82 -42.30
C TYR A 157 -19.02 -2.13 -43.74
N ALA A 158 -17.73 -2.08 -44.09
CA ALA A 158 -17.24 -2.49 -45.42
C ALA A 158 -17.47 -3.98 -45.69
N GLU A 159 -17.28 -4.83 -44.68
CA GLU A 159 -17.56 -6.28 -44.80
C GLU A 159 -19.05 -6.53 -45.06
N GLN A 160 -19.94 -5.85 -44.32
CA GLN A 160 -21.40 -5.97 -44.53
C GLN A 160 -21.82 -5.54 -45.94
N LEU A 161 -21.24 -4.49 -46.50
CA LEU A 161 -21.52 -4.06 -47.85
C LEU A 161 -20.90 -5.00 -48.92
N GLY A 162 -19.82 -5.70 -48.59
CA GLY A 162 -19.20 -6.69 -49.47
C GLY A 162 -19.96 -8.02 -49.56
N ASP A 163 -20.72 -8.38 -48.52
CA ASP A 163 -21.54 -9.59 -48.47
C ASP A 163 -22.94 -9.39 -49.15
N GLU A 164 -23.32 -8.17 -49.45
CA GLU A 164 -24.60 -7.86 -50.14
C GLU A 164 -24.47 -7.78 -51.69
N ASN A 165 -23.29 -7.99 -52.29
CA ASN A 165 -23.04 -8.06 -53.70
C ASN A 165 -22.52 -9.45 -54.09
#